data_4aabe3df6192e5dc3758beeb928afff5
#
_entry.id   4aabe3df6192e5dc3758beeb928afff5
#
_cell.length_a   1.000
_cell.length_b   1.000
_cell.length_c   1.000
_cell.angle_alpha   90.00
_cell.angle_beta   90.00
_cell.angle_gamma   90.00
#
_symmetry.space_group_name_H-M   'P 1'
#
loop_
_entity.id
_entity.type
_entity.pdbx_description
1 polymer ?
#
loop_
_entity_poly.entity_id
_entity_poly.type
_entity_poly.pdbx_seq_one_letter_code
_entity_poly.pdbx_strand_id
1 'polypeptide(L)'
;VDNELLYNEILMMFEEKVVRFWNNGLIDIIIDNGTPYTTSVLDGTLVVPDNGLAVIAAQSVINGMNFTADTVLMNPADIVSTMFTQDTLGNSRLLPYMQNGAINGMTVFSSNAIEIGTAVVMDSTVYRELHSNFILRFGTYNDQFIKNEKSAIGEVFSILRIAVNNLPGVMAIDLDAVKASLLIA
;
A
#
# COMPACT_ATOMS: atom_id res chain seq x y z
N VAL A 1 -37.92 -10.99 -13.99
CA VAL A 1 -36.57 -10.73 -13.48
C VAL A 1 -36.63 -10.96 -11.98
N ASP A 2 -35.79 -11.84 -11.48
CA ASP A 2 -35.70 -12.15 -10.06
C ASP A 2 -35.12 -10.92 -9.33
N ASN A 3 -35.98 -10.20 -8.64
CA ASN A 3 -35.60 -8.97 -7.95
C ASN A 3 -34.54 -9.20 -6.86
N GLU A 4 -34.47 -10.41 -6.33
CA GLU A 4 -33.50 -10.81 -5.31
C GLU A 4 -32.11 -11.00 -5.92
N LEU A 5 -32.02 -11.57 -7.12
CA LEU A 5 -30.78 -11.71 -7.85
C LEU A 5 -30.20 -10.32 -8.21
N LEU A 6 -31.03 -9.44 -8.76
CA LEU A 6 -30.63 -8.08 -9.10
C LEU A 6 -30.17 -7.29 -7.88
N TYR A 7 -30.85 -7.45 -6.75
CA TYR A 7 -30.47 -6.83 -5.49
C TYR A 7 -29.09 -7.28 -5.03
N ASN A 8 -28.83 -8.58 -5.06
CA ASN A 8 -27.55 -9.16 -4.65
C ASN A 8 -26.41 -8.75 -5.59
N GLU A 9 -26.63 -8.67 -6.89
CA GLU A 9 -25.63 -8.17 -7.84
C GLU A 9 -25.29 -6.70 -7.58
N ILE A 10 -26.28 -5.86 -7.36
CA ILE A 10 -26.08 -4.44 -7.03
C ILE A 10 -25.29 -4.33 -5.71
N LEU A 11 -25.66 -5.09 -4.70
CA LEU A 11 -24.96 -5.11 -3.41
C LEU A 11 -23.47 -5.45 -3.58
N MET A 12 -23.17 -6.54 -4.29
CA MET A 12 -21.78 -6.96 -4.53
C MET A 12 -20.97 -5.91 -5.31
N MET A 13 -21.56 -5.31 -6.35
CA MET A 13 -20.89 -4.27 -7.13
C MET A 13 -20.60 -3.01 -6.30
N PHE A 14 -21.53 -2.61 -5.43
CA PHE A 14 -21.32 -1.45 -4.56
C PHE A 14 -20.26 -1.74 -3.49
N GLU A 15 -20.35 -2.91 -2.86
CA GLU A 15 -19.39 -3.33 -1.85
C GLU A 15 -17.96 -3.36 -2.41
N GLU A 16 -17.76 -3.96 -3.58
CA GLU A 16 -16.45 -4.00 -4.25
C GLU A 16 -15.92 -2.60 -4.56
N LYS A 17 -16.76 -1.71 -5.12
CA LYS A 17 -16.35 -0.34 -5.45
C LYS A 17 -16.03 0.49 -4.22
N VAL A 18 -16.83 0.38 -3.17
CA VAL A 18 -16.63 1.11 -1.91
C VAL A 18 -15.35 0.64 -1.24
N VAL A 19 -15.12 -0.68 -1.17
CA VAL A 19 -13.88 -1.24 -0.57
C VAL A 19 -12.66 -0.79 -1.37
N ARG A 20 -12.73 -0.81 -2.70
CA ARG A 20 -11.60 -0.36 -3.55
C ARG A 20 -11.31 1.12 -3.36
N PHE A 21 -12.34 1.97 -3.40
CA PHE A 21 -12.19 3.41 -3.19
C PHE A 21 -11.60 3.71 -1.80
N TRP A 22 -12.08 3.01 -0.81
CA TRP A 22 -11.62 3.15 0.55
C TRP A 22 -10.17 2.71 0.74
N ASN A 23 -9.77 1.53 0.24
CA ASN A 23 -8.39 1.07 0.29
C ASN A 23 -7.42 2.07 -0.36
N ASN A 24 -7.81 2.67 -1.49
CA ASN A 24 -6.99 3.70 -2.14
C ASN A 24 -6.84 4.93 -1.24
N GLY A 25 -7.94 5.43 -0.66
CA GLY A 25 -7.89 6.57 0.25
C GLY A 25 -7.07 6.31 1.52
N LEU A 26 -7.06 5.06 2.03
CA LEU A 26 -6.20 4.69 3.16
C LEU A 26 -4.72 4.72 2.78
N ILE A 27 -4.38 4.22 1.59
CA ILE A 27 -3.00 4.25 1.08
C ILE A 27 -2.54 5.70 0.92
N ASP A 28 -3.36 6.58 0.35
CA ASP A 28 -3.04 8.01 0.22
C ASP A 28 -2.75 8.64 1.59
N ILE A 29 -3.59 8.38 2.60
CA ILE A 29 -3.38 8.87 3.96
C ILE A 29 -2.06 8.34 4.56
N ILE A 30 -1.72 7.08 4.32
CA ILE A 30 -0.49 6.47 4.80
C ILE A 30 0.72 7.13 4.12
N ILE A 31 0.67 7.36 2.82
CA ILE A 31 1.75 8.04 2.06
C ILE A 31 1.92 9.48 2.55
N ASP A 32 0.82 10.23 2.68
CA ASP A 32 0.85 11.65 3.08
C ASP A 32 1.39 11.87 4.50
N ASN A 33 1.19 10.90 5.40
CA ASN A 33 1.65 10.96 6.78
C ASN A 33 2.94 10.17 7.03
N GLY A 34 3.44 9.43 6.03
CA GLY A 34 4.68 8.68 6.15
C GLY A 34 5.88 9.60 6.40
N THR A 35 6.81 9.14 7.22
CA THR A 35 8.08 9.86 7.39
C THR A 35 8.95 9.69 6.15
N PRO A 36 9.67 10.74 5.71
CA PRO A 36 10.60 10.60 4.60
C PRO A 36 11.80 9.72 4.99
N TYR A 37 12.41 9.09 3.99
CA TYR A 37 13.66 8.37 4.17
C TYR A 37 14.74 9.32 4.70
N THR A 38 15.48 8.84 5.68
CA THR A 38 16.66 9.55 6.20
C THR A 38 17.93 8.81 5.77
N THR A 39 18.84 8.56 6.66
CA THR A 39 20.09 7.86 6.35
C THR A 39 20.06 6.46 6.95
N SER A 40 20.42 5.46 6.17
CA SER A 40 20.59 4.08 6.63
C SER A 40 22.07 3.70 6.76
N VAL A 41 22.33 2.57 7.40
CA VAL A 41 23.68 1.99 7.48
C VAL A 41 24.20 1.48 6.14
N LEU A 42 23.33 1.39 5.13
CA LEU A 42 23.67 0.92 3.78
C LEU A 42 24.03 2.07 2.83
N ASP A 43 23.83 3.33 3.24
CA ASP A 43 24.09 4.49 2.38
C ASP A 43 25.60 4.56 2.04
N GLY A 44 25.89 4.78 0.76
CA GLY A 44 27.25 4.85 0.26
C GLY A 44 28.04 3.54 0.29
N THR A 45 27.36 2.39 0.43
CA THR A 45 28.05 1.09 0.60
C THR A 45 27.85 0.13 -0.58
N LEU A 46 26.93 0.42 -1.50
CA LEU A 46 26.53 -0.51 -2.55
C LEU A 46 27.00 -0.07 -3.95
N VAL A 47 27.49 -1.03 -4.74
CA VAL A 47 27.91 -0.79 -6.14
C VAL A 47 26.71 -0.82 -7.08
N VAL A 48 25.74 -1.69 -6.83
CA VAL A 48 24.52 -1.86 -7.67
C VAL A 48 23.32 -2.03 -6.76
N PRO A 49 22.74 -0.93 -6.26
CA PRO A 49 21.51 -0.99 -5.48
C PRO A 49 20.31 -1.33 -6.39
N ASP A 50 19.38 -2.06 -5.84
CA ASP A 50 18.10 -2.41 -6.45
C ASP A 50 16.92 -1.98 -5.57
N ASN A 51 15.68 -2.11 -6.07
CA ASN A 51 14.48 -1.73 -5.31
C ASN A 51 14.34 -2.50 -4.00
N GLY A 52 14.73 -3.78 -3.98
CA GLY A 52 14.67 -4.58 -2.76
C GLY A 52 15.66 -4.08 -1.70
N LEU A 53 16.87 -3.69 -2.12
CA LEU A 53 17.86 -3.10 -1.22
C LEU A 53 17.42 -1.72 -0.71
N ALA A 54 16.72 -0.92 -1.53
CA ALA A 54 16.12 0.33 -1.09
C ALA A 54 15.06 0.11 0.00
N VAL A 55 14.22 -0.91 -0.17
CA VAL A 55 13.22 -1.31 0.84
C VAL A 55 13.89 -1.81 2.13
N ILE A 56 14.96 -2.60 2.04
CA ILE A 56 15.73 -3.08 3.21
C ILE A 56 16.41 -1.91 3.92
N ALA A 57 16.91 -0.92 3.18
CA ALA A 57 17.48 0.28 3.78
C ALA A 57 16.43 1.05 4.60
N ALA A 58 15.22 1.24 4.06
CA ALA A 58 14.11 1.84 4.80
C ALA A 58 13.71 1.01 6.04
N GLN A 59 13.67 -0.33 5.91
CA GLN A 59 13.45 -1.21 7.06
C GLN A 59 14.47 -0.97 8.16
N SER A 60 15.76 -0.82 7.80
CA SER A 60 16.83 -0.61 8.79
C SER A 60 16.66 0.71 9.55
N VAL A 61 16.16 1.75 8.87
CA VAL A 61 15.87 3.05 9.49
C VAL A 61 14.72 2.93 10.48
N ILE A 62 13.60 2.31 10.08
CA ILE A 62 12.43 2.09 10.96
C ILE A 62 12.82 1.25 12.18
N ASN A 63 13.56 0.16 11.97
CA ASN A 63 14.01 -0.70 13.07
C ASN A 63 14.96 0.04 14.01
N GLY A 64 15.78 0.97 13.50
CA GLY A 64 16.62 1.85 14.32
C GLY A 64 15.84 2.83 15.20
N MET A 65 14.57 3.09 14.89
CA MET A 65 13.66 3.94 15.67
C MET A 65 12.80 3.13 16.67
N ASN A 66 13.15 1.88 16.96
CA ASN A 66 12.46 0.95 17.86
C ASN A 66 11.06 0.51 17.36
N PHE A 67 10.84 0.50 16.06
CA PHE A 67 9.69 -0.14 15.41
C PHE A 67 10.15 -1.43 14.71
N THR A 68 9.21 -2.29 14.36
CA THR A 68 9.50 -3.54 13.64
C THR A 68 8.80 -3.51 12.29
N ALA A 69 9.50 -3.07 11.26
CA ALA A 69 8.93 -3.07 9.91
C ALA A 69 8.68 -4.51 9.44
N ASP A 70 7.42 -4.82 9.21
CA ASP A 70 6.92 -6.14 8.83
C ASP A 70 6.13 -6.14 7.51
N THR A 71 5.84 -4.98 6.99
CA THR A 71 4.95 -4.78 5.83
C THR A 71 5.56 -3.83 4.82
N VAL A 72 5.43 -4.18 3.54
CA VAL A 72 5.79 -3.35 2.39
C VAL A 72 4.61 -3.26 1.43
N LEU A 73 4.25 -2.05 1.03
CA LEU A 73 3.28 -1.80 -0.03
C LEU A 73 4.04 -1.26 -1.25
N MET A 74 3.80 -1.85 -2.42
CA MET A 74 4.47 -1.46 -3.68
C MET A 74 3.51 -1.56 -4.86
N ASN A 75 3.82 -0.81 -5.93
CA ASN A 75 3.16 -1.01 -7.20
C ASN A 75 3.50 -2.39 -7.78
N PRO A 76 2.54 -3.11 -8.41
CA PRO A 76 2.81 -4.40 -9.06
C PRO A 76 3.99 -4.37 -10.04
N ALA A 77 4.17 -3.26 -10.79
CA ALA A 77 5.28 -3.12 -11.73
C ALA A 77 6.64 -3.10 -11.02
N ASP A 78 6.73 -2.43 -9.86
CA ASP A 78 7.96 -2.39 -9.06
C ASP A 78 8.26 -3.73 -8.40
N ILE A 79 7.23 -4.47 -7.98
CA ILE A 79 7.40 -5.84 -7.47
C ILE A 79 8.01 -6.73 -8.54
N VAL A 80 7.45 -6.68 -9.78
CA VAL A 80 7.98 -7.46 -10.90
C VAL A 80 9.42 -7.05 -11.22
N SER A 81 9.71 -5.74 -11.30
CA SER A 81 11.08 -5.26 -11.57
C SER A 81 12.08 -5.70 -10.49
N THR A 82 11.65 -5.72 -9.24
CA THR A 82 12.45 -6.20 -8.10
C THR A 82 12.76 -7.69 -8.24
N MET A 83 11.76 -8.50 -8.64
CA MET A 83 11.93 -9.95 -8.81
C MET A 83 12.91 -10.31 -9.93
N PHE A 84 12.98 -9.51 -11.00
CA PHE A 84 13.79 -9.76 -12.19
C PHE A 84 15.06 -8.92 -12.26
N THR A 85 15.53 -8.38 -11.13
CA THR A 85 16.80 -7.64 -11.06
C THR A 85 17.95 -8.53 -11.51
N GLN A 86 18.85 -7.97 -12.33
CA GLN A 86 20.04 -8.64 -12.82
C GLN A 86 21.30 -7.99 -12.23
N ASP A 87 22.36 -8.77 -12.11
CA ASP A 87 23.67 -8.25 -11.75
C ASP A 87 24.34 -7.57 -12.97
N THR A 88 25.52 -6.99 -12.77
CA THR A 88 26.31 -6.33 -13.85
C THR A 88 26.72 -7.28 -14.97
N LEU A 89 26.62 -8.59 -14.78
CA LEU A 89 26.93 -9.65 -15.74
C LEU A 89 25.68 -10.20 -16.43
N GLY A 90 24.49 -9.66 -16.09
CA GLY A 90 23.22 -10.10 -16.64
C GLY A 90 22.64 -11.37 -16.01
N ASN A 91 23.25 -11.88 -14.92
CA ASN A 91 22.68 -12.99 -14.20
C ASN A 91 21.49 -12.53 -13.35
N SER A 92 20.41 -13.28 -13.40
CA SER A 92 19.26 -13.01 -12.53
C SER A 92 19.70 -13.11 -11.07
N ARG A 93 19.63 -12.00 -10.36
CA ARG A 93 19.67 -12.03 -8.91
C ARG A 93 18.31 -12.55 -8.44
N LEU A 94 18.14 -13.86 -8.35
CA LEU A 94 17.12 -14.42 -7.48
C LEU A 94 17.50 -14.00 -6.07
N LEU A 95 16.89 -12.90 -5.65
CA LEU A 95 17.24 -12.22 -4.41
C LEU A 95 16.99 -13.18 -3.26
N PRO A 96 18.02 -13.60 -2.51
CA PRO A 96 17.82 -14.50 -1.38
C PRO A 96 16.91 -13.90 -0.31
N TYR A 97 16.68 -12.59 -0.35
CA TYR A 97 15.79 -11.87 0.54
C TYR A 97 14.35 -11.77 0.04
N MET A 98 14.04 -12.15 -1.23
CA MET A 98 12.68 -12.13 -1.78
C MET A 98 12.15 -13.56 -1.92
N GLN A 99 11.83 -14.18 -0.80
CA GLN A 99 11.28 -15.53 -0.76
C GLN A 99 9.82 -15.48 -0.31
N ASN A 100 8.97 -16.27 -0.97
CA ASN A 100 7.56 -16.47 -0.57
C ASN A 100 6.72 -15.18 -0.45
N GLY A 101 6.95 -14.18 -1.32
CA GLY A 101 6.21 -12.91 -1.27
C GLY A 101 6.64 -11.99 -0.13
N ALA A 102 7.85 -12.17 0.40
CA ALA A 102 8.42 -11.34 1.44
C ALA A 102 9.78 -10.79 1.01
N ILE A 103 10.11 -9.57 1.42
CA ILE A 103 11.43 -8.94 1.29
C ILE A 103 12.03 -8.84 2.69
N ASN A 104 13.10 -9.58 2.95
CA ASN A 104 13.79 -9.59 4.25
C ASN A 104 12.83 -9.77 5.45
N GLY A 105 11.87 -10.69 5.33
CA GLY A 105 10.88 -10.98 6.36
C GLY A 105 9.67 -10.07 6.39
N MET A 106 9.65 -8.98 5.62
CA MET A 106 8.47 -8.13 5.45
C MET A 106 7.54 -8.69 4.38
N THR A 107 6.25 -8.78 4.69
CA THR A 107 5.23 -9.20 3.73
C THR A 107 5.02 -8.11 2.68
N VAL A 108 5.06 -8.49 1.40
CA VAL A 108 4.84 -7.55 0.28
C VAL A 108 3.39 -7.58 -0.17
N PHE A 109 2.74 -6.44 -0.13
CA PHE A 109 1.40 -6.23 -0.67
C PHE A 109 1.46 -5.38 -1.93
N SER A 110 0.76 -5.80 -2.97
CA SER A 110 0.66 -5.06 -4.21
C SER A 110 -0.57 -4.14 -4.21
N SER A 111 -0.38 -2.90 -4.64
CA SER A 111 -1.50 -1.96 -4.86
C SER A 111 -1.22 -1.04 -6.03
N ASN A 112 -2.21 -0.92 -6.92
CA ASN A 112 -2.17 0.04 -8.03
C ASN A 112 -2.42 1.50 -7.56
N ALA A 113 -2.80 1.71 -6.29
CA ALA A 113 -2.92 3.04 -5.72
C ALA A 113 -1.56 3.66 -5.40
N ILE A 114 -0.50 2.85 -5.35
CA ILE A 114 0.87 3.34 -5.16
C ILE A 114 1.47 3.66 -6.52
N GLU A 115 2.05 4.85 -6.65
CA GLU A 115 2.75 5.26 -7.88
C GLU A 115 3.98 4.38 -8.12
N ILE A 116 4.27 4.14 -9.41
CA ILE A 116 5.49 3.42 -9.82
C ILE A 116 6.70 4.22 -9.35
N GLY A 117 7.67 3.53 -8.76
CA GLY A 117 8.86 4.14 -8.17
C GLY A 117 8.69 4.53 -6.70
N THR A 118 7.50 4.33 -6.12
CA THR A 118 7.23 4.58 -4.70
C THR A 118 6.99 3.28 -3.95
N ALA A 119 7.48 3.19 -2.72
CA ALA A 119 7.15 2.11 -1.80
C ALA A 119 6.84 2.66 -0.41
N VAL A 120 5.98 1.95 0.31
CA VAL A 120 5.70 2.23 1.72
C VAL A 120 6.19 1.06 2.55
N VAL A 121 7.07 1.33 3.49
CA VAL A 121 7.59 0.37 4.47
C VAL A 121 7.04 0.74 5.83
N MET A 122 6.46 -0.22 6.54
CA MET A 122 5.83 0.10 7.81
C MET A 122 5.81 -1.07 8.79
N ASP A 123 5.66 -0.72 10.05
CA ASP A 123 5.25 -1.60 11.12
C ASP A 123 3.70 -1.65 11.12
N SER A 124 3.11 -2.81 10.85
CA SER A 124 1.66 -2.97 10.74
C SER A 124 0.90 -2.66 12.04
N THR A 125 1.58 -2.59 13.17
CA THR A 125 0.96 -2.31 14.46
C THR A 125 0.74 -0.83 14.75
N VAL A 126 1.38 0.07 13.96
CA VAL A 126 1.36 1.51 14.22
C VAL A 126 0.08 2.20 13.74
N TYR A 127 -0.64 1.60 12.80
CA TYR A 127 -1.91 2.15 12.35
C TYR A 127 -3.09 1.34 12.91
N ARG A 128 -4.18 2.03 13.15
CA ARG A 128 -5.45 1.42 13.52
C ARG A 128 -6.54 1.97 12.64
N GLU A 129 -7.29 1.04 12.11
CA GLU A 129 -8.46 1.32 11.32
C GLU A 129 -9.72 0.91 12.09
N LEU A 130 -10.68 1.81 12.10
CA LEU A 130 -12.03 1.58 12.62
C LEU A 130 -13.00 1.85 11.49
N HIS A 131 -13.82 0.89 11.13
CA HIS A 131 -14.85 1.05 10.11
C HIS A 131 -16.20 0.57 10.61
N SER A 132 -17.25 1.17 10.06
CA SER A 132 -18.62 0.69 10.24
C SER A 132 -18.91 -0.46 9.27
N ASN A 133 -19.97 -1.22 9.54
CA ASN A 133 -20.51 -2.12 8.53
C ASN A 133 -20.97 -1.32 7.31
N PHE A 134 -20.88 -1.94 6.13
CA PHE A 134 -21.45 -1.40 4.90
C PHE A 134 -22.97 -1.35 5.02
N ILE A 135 -23.56 -0.20 4.71
CA ILE A 135 -25.01 0.02 4.75
C ILE A 135 -25.46 0.37 3.34
N LEU A 136 -26.38 -0.44 2.79
CA LEU A 136 -27.01 -0.16 1.51
C LEU A 136 -28.46 0.28 1.73
N ARG A 137 -28.83 1.45 1.22
CA ARG A 137 -30.17 2.00 1.29
C ARG A 137 -30.74 2.16 -0.09
N PHE A 138 -31.98 1.77 -0.27
CA PHE A 138 -32.77 2.00 -1.48
C PHE A 138 -33.88 2.98 -1.21
N GLY A 139 -34.11 3.87 -2.14
CA GLY A 139 -35.16 4.86 -2.05
C GLY A 139 -35.50 5.50 -3.39
N THR A 140 -36.55 6.29 -3.37
CA THR A 140 -36.93 7.17 -4.51
C THR A 140 -36.71 8.61 -4.07
N TYR A 141 -36.13 9.42 -4.96
CA TYR A 141 -35.86 10.82 -4.70
C TYR A 141 -36.41 11.69 -5.83
N ASN A 142 -37.03 12.80 -5.50
CA ASN A 142 -37.69 13.74 -6.44
C ASN A 142 -38.71 13.05 -7.35
N ASP A 143 -38.54 13.19 -8.68
CA ASP A 143 -39.42 12.67 -9.73
C ASP A 143 -39.15 11.20 -10.11
N GLN A 144 -38.25 10.52 -9.41
CA GLN A 144 -37.89 9.11 -9.69
C GLN A 144 -39.08 8.17 -9.55
N PHE A 145 -40.03 8.48 -8.65
CA PHE A 145 -41.25 7.71 -8.50
C PHE A 145 -42.11 7.74 -9.80
N ILE A 146 -42.18 8.90 -10.43
CA ILE A 146 -42.93 9.10 -11.71
C ILE A 146 -42.23 8.35 -12.87
N LYS A 147 -40.87 8.31 -12.83
CA LYS A 147 -40.06 7.66 -13.84
C LYS A 147 -39.83 6.17 -13.58
N ASN A 148 -40.39 5.63 -12.49
CA ASN A 148 -40.17 4.26 -12.02
C ASN A 148 -38.66 3.93 -11.80
N GLU A 149 -37.91 4.91 -11.30
CA GLU A 149 -36.49 4.79 -10.96
C GLU A 149 -36.31 4.60 -9.45
N LYS A 150 -35.22 3.95 -9.08
CA LYS A 150 -34.80 3.80 -7.67
C LYS A 150 -33.36 4.20 -7.53
N SER A 151 -33.04 4.89 -6.45
CA SER A 151 -31.67 5.20 -6.06
C SER A 151 -31.14 4.16 -5.05
N ALA A 152 -29.91 3.74 -5.24
CA ALA A 152 -29.18 2.92 -4.27
C ALA A 152 -28.01 3.76 -3.71
N ILE A 153 -27.90 3.84 -2.38
CA ILE A 153 -26.85 4.57 -1.69
C ILE A 153 -26.12 3.58 -0.80
N GLY A 154 -24.83 3.39 -1.08
CA GLY A 154 -23.92 2.63 -0.23
C GLY A 154 -23.13 3.58 0.66
N GLU A 155 -23.11 3.29 1.96
CA GLU A 155 -22.40 4.09 2.97
C GLU A 155 -21.47 3.20 3.80
N VAL A 156 -20.26 3.67 4.00
CA VAL A 156 -19.31 3.13 4.97
C VAL A 156 -18.60 4.29 5.66
N PHE A 157 -18.48 4.23 6.96
CA PHE A 157 -17.70 5.20 7.72
C PHE A 157 -16.41 4.55 8.17
N SER A 158 -15.28 5.19 7.91
CA SER A 158 -13.99 4.71 8.37
C SER A 158 -13.16 5.82 8.98
N ILE A 159 -12.34 5.46 9.94
CA ILE A 159 -11.33 6.32 10.54
C ILE A 159 -10.03 5.55 10.54
N LEU A 160 -9.02 6.07 9.84
CA LEU A 160 -7.63 5.63 9.99
C LEU A 160 -6.97 6.52 11.04
N ARG A 161 -6.33 5.89 12.01
CA ARG A 161 -5.57 6.61 13.04
C ARG A 161 -4.14 6.09 13.09
N ILE A 162 -3.20 7.00 12.87
CA ILE A 162 -1.79 6.83 13.21
C ILE A 162 -1.51 7.81 14.35
N ALA A 163 -1.05 7.30 15.49
CA ALA A 163 -0.65 8.18 16.59
C ALA A 163 0.62 8.95 16.20
N VAL A 164 0.74 10.22 16.57
CA VAL A 164 1.90 11.06 16.21
C VAL A 164 3.23 10.42 16.61
N ASN A 165 3.28 9.78 17.77
CA ASN A 165 4.48 9.07 18.24
C ASN A 165 4.80 7.80 17.44
N ASN A 166 3.89 7.32 16.62
CA ASN A 166 4.04 6.12 15.81
C ASN A 166 4.36 6.44 14.34
N LEU A 167 4.32 7.72 13.94
CA LEU A 167 4.65 8.12 12.57
C LEU A 167 6.02 7.61 12.09
N PRO A 168 7.08 7.56 12.92
CA PRO A 168 8.36 6.99 12.50
C PRO A 168 8.32 5.50 12.16
N GLY A 169 7.26 4.78 12.54
CA GLY A 169 7.02 3.40 12.13
C GLY A 169 6.44 3.25 10.73
N VAL A 170 6.22 4.34 9.99
CA VAL A 170 5.72 4.36 8.61
C VAL A 170 6.61 5.25 7.78
N MET A 171 7.14 4.73 6.68
CA MET A 171 8.05 5.44 5.79
C MET A 171 7.59 5.28 4.34
N ALA A 172 7.31 6.39 3.67
CA ALA A 172 7.09 6.46 2.24
C ALA A 172 8.41 6.84 1.57
N ILE A 173 8.86 6.00 0.64
CA ILE A 173 10.16 6.17 -0.03
C ILE A 173 9.99 6.29 -1.53
N ASP A 174 10.80 7.16 -2.14
CA ASP A 174 11.10 7.15 -3.56
C ASP A 174 12.24 6.14 -3.78
N LEU A 175 11.96 5.07 -4.53
CA LEU A 175 12.89 3.98 -4.76
C LEU A 175 14.16 4.45 -5.47
N ASP A 176 14.04 5.38 -6.42
CA ASP A 176 15.20 5.88 -7.17
C ASP A 176 16.08 6.80 -6.32
N ALA A 177 15.46 7.66 -5.53
CA ALA A 177 16.19 8.52 -4.61
C ALA A 177 16.96 7.72 -3.55
N VAL A 178 16.32 6.68 -2.97
CA VAL A 178 16.99 5.80 -2.00
C VAL A 178 18.11 5.01 -2.67
N LYS A 179 17.88 4.41 -3.86
CA LYS A 179 18.96 3.74 -4.60
C LYS A 179 20.16 4.65 -4.85
N ALA A 180 19.90 5.92 -5.17
CA ALA A 180 20.98 6.89 -5.37
C ALA A 180 21.80 7.14 -4.10
N SER A 181 21.16 7.18 -2.91
CA SER A 181 21.87 7.32 -1.64
C SER A 181 22.70 6.10 -1.25
N LEU A 182 22.29 4.91 -1.68
CA LEU A 182 22.99 3.66 -1.39
C LEU A 182 24.27 3.48 -2.19
N LEU A 183 24.42 4.18 -3.33
CA LEU A 183 25.59 4.06 -4.21
C LEU A 183 26.87 4.54 -3.52
N ILE A 184 27.95 3.80 -3.78
CA ILE A 184 29.31 4.25 -3.45
C ILE A 184 29.63 5.47 -4.33
N ALA A 185 30.06 6.56 -3.67
CA ALA A 185 30.46 7.80 -4.33
C ALA A 185 31.81 7.66 -5.06
#